data_6cf0ab200c57ca9df06b2abda26759b3
#
_entry.id   6cf0ab200c57ca9df06b2abda26759b3
#
_cell.length_a   1.000
_cell.length_b   1.000
_cell.length_c   1.000
_cell.angle_alpha   90.00
_cell.angle_beta   90.00
_cell.angle_gamma   90.00
#
_symmetry.space_group_name_H-M   'P 1'
#
loop_
_entity.id
_entity.type
_entity.pdbx_description
1 polymer ?
#
loop_
_entity_poly.entity_id
_entity_poly.type
_entity_poly.pdbx_seq_one_letter_code
_entity_poly.pdbx_strand_id
1 'polypeptide(L)'
;GYFKENPRMLQADMRIRQDLSSLTPGLSAEVAVAYDNNAVFKEQGSKNFQYAVNTPVVNVVTGEKEAMSEVYGDNSALTVSCWGMTEQYINASLEAQVKYDRMFGKHGVSATALYRQESERALGANNAYKRMYITGMAGYNYNNTYLLDVVFNQYGTSVLPEGDKFRSYPAVSAAWVLSNESFMKKMTAVNLLKIRASYGRAGWDQIPYGLTQQYYIWGGQY
;
A
#
# COMPACT_ATOMS: atom_id res chain seq x y z
N GLY A 1 -18.94 26.64 -17.77
CA GLY A 1 -18.84 25.83 -16.57
C GLY A 1 -17.38 25.66 -16.13
N TYR A 2 -17.16 25.17 -14.94
CA TYR A 2 -15.85 24.84 -14.41
C TYR A 2 -15.91 23.53 -13.62
N PHE A 3 -14.74 22.89 -13.50
CA PHE A 3 -14.55 21.73 -12.67
C PHE A 3 -13.32 21.97 -11.78
N LYS A 4 -13.46 21.72 -10.49
CA LYS A 4 -12.41 21.93 -9.51
C LYS A 4 -12.29 20.70 -8.62
N GLU A 5 -11.07 20.18 -8.50
CA GLU A 5 -10.71 19.15 -7.53
C GLU A 5 -9.82 19.74 -6.44
N ASN A 6 -10.07 19.33 -5.22
CA ASN A 6 -9.31 19.74 -4.06
C ASN A 6 -8.89 18.48 -3.28
N PRO A 7 -7.75 17.87 -3.64
CA PRO A 7 -7.20 16.75 -2.89
C PRO A 7 -6.64 17.25 -1.55
N ARG A 8 -6.93 16.50 -0.50
CA ARG A 8 -6.44 16.74 0.86
C ARG A 8 -5.79 15.48 1.37
N MET A 9 -4.58 15.61 1.89
CA MET A 9 -3.82 14.50 2.46
C MET A 9 -3.43 14.87 3.89
N LEU A 10 -3.72 13.96 4.81
CA LEU A 10 -3.20 13.98 6.17
C LEU A 10 -2.38 12.70 6.38
N GLN A 11 -1.13 12.86 6.73
CA GLN A 11 -0.23 11.77 7.10
C GLN A 11 0.33 12.06 8.48
N ALA A 12 0.23 11.10 9.38
CA ALA A 12 0.77 11.18 10.72
C ALA A 12 1.37 9.85 11.12
N ASP A 13 2.61 9.89 11.58
CA ASP A 13 3.28 8.72 12.13
C ASP A 13 3.98 9.06 13.45
N MET A 14 4.06 8.07 14.32
CA MET A 14 4.80 8.14 15.57
C MET A 14 5.54 6.84 15.79
N ARG A 15 6.81 6.95 16.19
CA ARG A 15 7.66 5.81 16.51
C ARG A 15 8.34 6.03 17.85
N ILE A 16 8.23 5.04 18.71
CA ILE A 16 8.88 5.01 20.01
C ILE A 16 9.83 3.81 20.02
N ARG A 17 11.11 4.05 20.24
CA ARG A 17 12.12 3.02 20.39
C ARG A 17 12.75 3.09 21.77
N GLN A 18 12.84 1.95 22.43
CA GLN A 18 13.46 1.79 23.73
C GLN A 18 14.63 0.82 23.63
N ASP A 19 15.79 1.27 24.06
CA ASP A 19 16.94 0.41 24.30
C ASP A 19 16.72 -0.33 25.63
N LEU A 20 16.77 -1.65 25.57
CA LEU A 20 16.61 -2.55 26.71
C LEU A 20 17.92 -3.25 27.07
N SER A 21 19.08 -2.66 26.70
CA SER A 21 20.40 -3.23 26.97
C SER A 21 20.70 -3.37 28.47
N SER A 22 19.96 -2.65 29.33
CA SER A 22 20.00 -2.83 30.79
C SER A 22 19.47 -4.18 31.26
N LEU A 23 18.52 -4.80 30.52
CA LEU A 23 18.03 -6.14 30.79
C LEU A 23 18.95 -7.19 30.14
N THR A 24 19.27 -6.98 28.88
CA THR A 24 20.15 -7.86 28.10
C THR A 24 20.84 -7.06 27.01
N PRO A 25 22.19 -7.01 26.97
CA PRO A 25 22.92 -6.30 25.93
C PRO A 25 22.49 -6.73 24.52
N GLY A 26 22.16 -5.74 23.67
CA GLY A 26 21.70 -5.96 22.32
C GLY A 26 20.18 -6.11 22.15
N LEU A 27 19.41 -5.99 23.26
CA LEU A 27 17.95 -6.02 23.21
C LEU A 27 17.38 -4.61 22.98
N SER A 28 16.38 -4.49 22.11
CA SER A 28 15.60 -3.26 21.92
C SER A 28 14.15 -3.58 21.58
N ALA A 29 13.25 -2.68 21.92
CA ALA A 29 11.84 -2.74 21.55
C ALA A 29 11.45 -1.45 20.82
N GLU A 30 10.51 -1.58 19.89
CA GLU A 30 10.00 -0.46 19.10
C GLU A 30 8.51 -0.63 18.87
N VAL A 31 7.76 0.47 18.99
CA VAL A 31 6.35 0.55 18.62
C VAL A 31 6.18 1.72 17.65
N ALA A 32 5.49 1.50 16.55
CA ALA A 32 5.16 2.52 15.57
C ALA A 32 3.66 2.48 15.26
N VAL A 33 3.08 3.66 15.10
CA VAL A 33 1.70 3.85 14.62
C VAL A 33 1.74 4.82 13.45
N ALA A 34 0.95 4.55 12.41
CA ALA A 34 0.79 5.47 11.29
C ALA A 34 -0.68 5.58 10.91
N TYR A 35 -1.07 6.77 10.46
CA TYR A 35 -2.40 7.09 9.98
C TYR A 35 -2.31 7.97 8.75
N ASP A 36 -2.87 7.49 7.64
CA ASP A 36 -2.97 8.22 6.39
C ASP A 36 -4.44 8.41 6.03
N ASN A 37 -4.81 9.63 5.64
CA ASN A 37 -6.15 9.95 5.15
C ASN A 37 -6.02 10.81 3.89
N ASN A 38 -6.37 10.22 2.75
CA ASN A 38 -6.42 10.90 1.47
C ASN A 38 -7.89 11.11 1.10
N ALA A 39 -8.30 12.35 0.90
CA ALA A 39 -9.66 12.70 0.53
C ALA A 39 -9.67 13.67 -0.67
N VAL A 40 -10.61 13.49 -1.59
CA VAL A 40 -10.81 14.37 -2.73
C VAL A 40 -12.19 14.99 -2.66
N PHE A 41 -12.21 16.33 -2.69
CA PHE A 41 -13.43 17.12 -2.74
C PHE A 41 -13.59 17.68 -4.15
N LYS A 42 -14.77 17.51 -4.73
CA LYS A 42 -15.09 17.97 -6.09
C LYS A 42 -16.17 19.02 -6.07
N GLU A 43 -16.00 20.03 -6.89
CA GLU A 43 -16.94 21.11 -7.13
C GLU A 43 -17.07 21.30 -8.63
N GLN A 44 -18.30 21.41 -9.12
CA GLN A 44 -18.59 21.66 -10.53
C GLN A 44 -19.55 22.82 -10.66
N GLY A 45 -19.21 23.76 -11.53
CA GLY A 45 -20.09 24.82 -11.98
C GLY A 45 -20.56 24.56 -13.41
N SER A 46 -21.86 24.61 -13.66
CA SER A 46 -22.45 24.44 -14.98
C SER A 46 -23.27 25.69 -15.36
N LYS A 47 -23.23 26.03 -16.63
CA LYS A 47 -24.01 27.13 -17.19
C LYS A 47 -24.36 26.80 -18.64
N ASN A 48 -25.61 27.00 -19.02
CA ASN A 48 -26.03 26.93 -20.41
C ASN A 48 -25.81 28.28 -21.07
N PHE A 49 -25.42 28.26 -22.31
CA PHE A 49 -25.22 29.48 -23.13
C PHE A 49 -26.12 29.41 -24.33
N GLN A 50 -26.74 30.53 -24.63
CA GLN A 50 -27.38 30.80 -25.88
C GLN A 50 -26.31 31.11 -26.93
N TYR A 51 -26.40 30.55 -28.11
CA TYR A 51 -25.50 30.83 -29.22
C TYR A 51 -26.31 31.03 -30.51
N ALA A 52 -25.75 31.80 -31.42
CA ALA A 52 -26.36 32.04 -32.73
C ALA A 52 -25.49 31.43 -33.81
N VAL A 53 -26.13 30.76 -34.74
CA VAL A 53 -25.51 30.24 -35.96
C VAL A 53 -25.90 31.14 -37.11
N ASN A 54 -24.91 31.79 -37.72
CA ASN A 54 -25.09 32.62 -38.88
C ASN A 54 -24.86 31.83 -40.15
N THR A 55 -25.91 31.53 -40.90
CA THR A 55 -25.86 30.85 -42.18
C THR A 55 -25.93 31.87 -43.31
N PRO A 56 -24.92 31.93 -44.20
CA PRO A 56 -24.98 32.83 -45.35
C PRO A 56 -26.05 32.31 -46.32
N VAL A 57 -27.04 33.14 -46.57
CA VAL A 57 -28.15 32.89 -47.55
C VAL A 57 -28.02 33.89 -48.66
N VAL A 58 -28.20 33.48 -49.91
CA VAL A 58 -28.25 34.36 -51.04
C VAL A 58 -29.72 34.73 -51.32
N ASN A 59 -30.03 36.00 -51.25
CA ASN A 59 -31.36 36.46 -51.65
C ASN A 59 -31.57 36.21 -53.16
N VAL A 60 -32.53 35.37 -53.49
CA VAL A 60 -32.76 34.90 -54.86
C VAL A 60 -33.26 36.04 -55.79
N VAL A 61 -33.78 37.13 -55.21
CA VAL A 61 -34.35 38.26 -55.97
C VAL A 61 -33.27 39.33 -56.19
N THR A 62 -32.45 39.61 -55.19
CA THR A 62 -31.46 40.71 -55.26
C THR A 62 -30.04 40.21 -55.57
N GLY A 63 -29.76 38.94 -55.38
CA GLY A 63 -28.43 38.35 -55.55
C GLY A 63 -27.44 38.68 -54.37
N GLU A 64 -27.93 39.42 -53.40
CA GLU A 64 -27.09 39.81 -52.23
C GLU A 64 -26.97 38.69 -51.22
N LYS A 65 -25.82 38.64 -50.55
CA LYS A 65 -25.57 37.67 -49.46
C LYS A 65 -26.09 38.30 -48.15
N GLU A 66 -27.06 37.63 -47.57
CA GLU A 66 -27.63 37.98 -46.28
C GLU A 66 -27.20 36.93 -45.25
N ALA A 67 -27.05 37.29 -43.98
CA ALA A 67 -26.80 36.33 -42.91
C ALA A 67 -28.12 36.03 -42.19
N MET A 68 -28.59 34.81 -42.33
CA MET A 68 -29.70 34.31 -41.53
C MET A 68 -29.15 33.83 -40.19
N SER A 69 -29.59 34.47 -39.09
CA SER A 69 -29.16 34.13 -37.75
C SER A 69 -30.23 33.32 -37.04
N GLU A 70 -29.89 32.10 -36.73
CA GLU A 70 -30.73 31.23 -35.89
C GLU A 70 -30.13 31.10 -34.50
N VAL A 71 -30.98 31.31 -33.49
CA VAL A 71 -30.57 31.29 -32.08
C VAL A 71 -30.94 29.96 -31.47
N TYR A 72 -29.96 29.33 -30.79
CA TYR A 72 -30.10 28.03 -30.15
C TYR A 72 -29.74 28.11 -28.67
N GLY A 73 -30.44 27.31 -27.88
CA GLY A 73 -30.24 27.19 -26.45
C GLY A 73 -30.72 28.37 -25.64
N ASP A 74 -30.63 28.27 -24.35
CA ASP A 74 -31.03 29.28 -23.40
C ASP A 74 -29.87 29.67 -22.48
N ASN A 75 -29.78 30.92 -22.11
CA ASN A 75 -28.85 31.38 -21.07
C ASN A 75 -29.37 30.96 -19.69
N SER A 76 -28.60 30.23 -18.94
CA SER A 76 -28.89 29.95 -17.53
C SER A 76 -27.99 30.74 -16.59
N ALA A 77 -28.39 30.87 -15.34
CA ALA A 77 -27.48 31.25 -14.27
C ALA A 77 -26.42 30.15 -14.05
N LEU A 78 -25.26 30.53 -13.53
CA LEU A 78 -24.25 29.54 -13.11
C LEU A 78 -24.81 28.73 -11.93
N THR A 79 -24.93 27.43 -12.11
CA THR A 79 -25.30 26.50 -11.04
C THR A 79 -24.04 25.83 -10.51
N VAL A 80 -23.78 25.97 -9.21
CA VAL A 80 -22.65 25.34 -8.55
C VAL A 80 -23.16 24.14 -7.78
N SER A 81 -22.59 22.96 -8.08
CA SER A 81 -22.83 21.73 -7.37
C SER A 81 -21.59 21.39 -6.56
N CYS A 82 -21.73 21.38 -5.23
CA CYS A 82 -20.70 20.84 -4.36
C CYS A 82 -21.02 19.37 -4.10
N TRP A 83 -20.24 18.48 -4.65
CA TRP A 83 -20.41 17.05 -4.42
C TRP A 83 -19.82 16.60 -3.08
N GLY A 84 -19.10 17.50 -2.40
CA GLY A 84 -18.42 17.21 -1.16
C GLY A 84 -17.24 16.25 -1.37
N MET A 85 -17.06 15.35 -0.44
CA MET A 85 -16.02 14.33 -0.51
C MET A 85 -16.47 13.20 -1.45
N THR A 86 -15.78 13.04 -2.57
CA THR A 86 -16.09 12.04 -3.60
C THR A 86 -15.23 10.79 -3.46
N GLU A 87 -14.04 10.94 -2.92
CA GLU A 87 -13.09 9.86 -2.71
C GLU A 87 -12.46 10.03 -1.33
N GLN A 88 -12.32 8.93 -0.62
CA GLN A 88 -11.56 8.88 0.62
C GLN A 88 -10.89 7.51 0.73
N TYR A 89 -9.64 7.55 1.15
CA TYR A 89 -8.86 6.36 1.46
C TYR A 89 -8.14 6.58 2.80
N ILE A 90 -8.46 5.73 3.76
CA ILE A 90 -7.88 5.77 5.09
C ILE A 90 -7.03 4.52 5.25
N ASN A 91 -5.78 4.71 5.65
CA ASN A 91 -4.88 3.62 6.06
C ASN A 91 -4.39 3.88 7.48
N ALA A 92 -4.55 2.89 8.35
CA ALA A 92 -4.04 2.93 9.71
C ALA A 92 -3.21 1.68 9.98
N SER A 93 -2.03 1.84 10.57
CA SER A 93 -1.15 0.74 10.91
C SER A 93 -0.59 0.85 12.33
N LEU A 94 -0.43 -0.31 12.94
CA LEU A 94 0.25 -0.51 14.21
C LEU A 94 1.35 -1.55 13.99
N GLU A 95 2.57 -1.24 14.42
CA GLU A 95 3.71 -2.16 14.39
C GLU A 95 4.35 -2.19 15.77
N ALA A 96 4.65 -3.36 16.27
CA ALA A 96 5.41 -3.59 17.49
C ALA A 96 6.50 -4.63 17.21
N GLN A 97 7.73 -4.34 17.58
CA GLN A 97 8.84 -5.26 17.36
C GLN A 97 9.80 -5.29 18.54
N VAL A 98 10.38 -6.46 18.76
CA VAL A 98 11.48 -6.70 19.69
C VAL A 98 12.63 -7.25 18.89
N LYS A 99 13.80 -6.64 19.05
CA LYS A 99 15.04 -7.02 18.36
C LYS A 99 16.11 -7.36 19.38
N TYR A 100 16.81 -8.43 19.08
CA TYR A 100 18.02 -8.84 19.80
C TYR A 100 19.14 -9.01 18.80
N ASP A 101 20.29 -8.42 19.05
CA ASP A 101 21.49 -8.57 18.24
C ASP A 101 22.71 -8.57 19.15
N ARG A 102 23.50 -9.67 19.12
CA ARG A 102 24.67 -9.80 19.98
C ARG A 102 25.74 -10.69 19.37
N MET A 103 26.98 -10.28 19.58
CA MET A 103 28.18 -11.07 19.28
C MET A 103 28.72 -11.76 20.54
N PHE A 104 28.96 -13.03 20.45
CA PHE A 104 29.62 -13.85 21.46
C PHE A 104 30.94 -14.41 20.88
N GLY A 105 32.00 -13.61 20.94
CA GLY A 105 33.26 -13.96 20.28
C GLY A 105 33.08 -14.03 18.76
N LYS A 106 33.17 -15.24 18.19
CA LYS A 106 32.97 -15.48 16.75
C LYS A 106 31.51 -15.78 16.36
N HIS A 107 30.62 -15.86 17.33
CA HIS A 107 29.22 -16.21 17.14
C HIS A 107 28.35 -14.96 17.18
N GLY A 108 27.72 -14.60 16.08
CA GLY A 108 26.72 -13.57 16.01
C GLY A 108 25.33 -14.18 16.04
N VAL A 109 24.46 -13.68 16.90
CA VAL A 109 23.07 -14.12 17.01
C VAL A 109 22.18 -12.89 16.86
N SER A 110 21.21 -12.96 15.96
CA SER A 110 20.18 -11.97 15.82
C SER A 110 18.80 -12.63 15.91
N ALA A 111 17.85 -11.96 16.53
CA ALA A 111 16.46 -12.39 16.58
C ALA A 111 15.54 -11.16 16.48
N THR A 112 14.43 -11.30 15.78
CA THR A 112 13.39 -10.27 15.73
C THR A 112 12.04 -10.95 15.83
N ALA A 113 11.19 -10.44 16.74
CA ALA A 113 9.79 -10.75 16.79
C ALA A 113 9.01 -9.48 16.43
N LEU A 114 8.12 -9.57 15.44
CA LEU A 114 7.36 -8.44 14.92
C LEU A 114 5.88 -8.79 14.86
N TYR A 115 5.06 -7.87 15.34
CA TYR A 115 3.62 -7.83 15.11
C TYR A 115 3.27 -6.58 14.32
N ARG A 116 2.51 -6.73 13.24
CA ARG A 116 1.99 -5.60 12.46
C ARG A 116 0.53 -5.84 12.11
N GLN A 117 -0.25 -4.79 12.26
CA GLN A 117 -1.65 -4.76 11.85
C GLN A 117 -1.89 -3.55 10.95
N GLU A 118 -2.61 -3.77 9.86
CA GLU A 118 -3.02 -2.74 8.91
C GLU A 118 -4.53 -2.75 8.74
N SER A 119 -5.10 -1.57 8.55
CA SER A 119 -6.53 -1.39 8.26
C SER A 119 -6.69 -0.34 7.17
N GLU A 120 -7.22 -0.75 6.04
CA GLU A 120 -7.51 0.11 4.89
C GLU A 120 -9.02 0.24 4.72
N ARG A 121 -9.50 1.46 4.50
CA ARG A 121 -10.91 1.75 4.25
C ARG A 121 -11.06 2.75 3.12
N ALA A 122 -11.86 2.42 2.12
CA ALA A 122 -12.29 3.35 1.08
C ALA A 122 -13.64 3.97 1.42
N LEU A 123 -13.93 5.14 0.84
CA LEU A 123 -15.24 5.80 0.97
C LEU A 123 -16.37 4.87 0.52
N GLY A 124 -17.44 4.80 1.31
CA GLY A 124 -18.60 3.94 1.03
C GLY A 124 -18.39 2.45 1.34
N ALA A 125 -17.19 2.03 1.71
CA ALA A 125 -16.94 0.65 2.11
C ALA A 125 -17.47 0.38 3.53
N ASN A 126 -18.36 -0.60 3.66
CA ASN A 126 -18.89 -1.03 4.96
C ASN A 126 -17.83 -1.75 5.80
N ASN A 127 -16.90 -2.44 5.15
CA ASN A 127 -15.85 -3.22 5.79
C ASN A 127 -14.47 -2.66 5.47
N ALA A 128 -13.62 -2.56 6.49
CA ALA A 128 -12.21 -2.26 6.29
C ALA A 128 -11.47 -3.54 5.82
N TYR A 129 -10.55 -3.34 4.91
CA TYR A 129 -9.58 -4.37 4.53
C TYR A 129 -8.50 -4.45 5.61
N LYS A 130 -8.42 -5.58 6.30
CA LYS A 130 -7.51 -5.77 7.43
C LYS A 130 -6.47 -6.83 7.12
N ARG A 131 -5.22 -6.53 7.45
CA ARG A 131 -4.09 -7.45 7.39
C ARG A 131 -3.41 -7.53 8.75
N MET A 132 -2.88 -8.69 9.07
CA MET A 132 -2.11 -8.93 10.28
C MET A 132 -0.89 -9.78 9.97
N TYR A 133 0.25 -9.40 10.54
CA TYR A 133 1.52 -10.11 10.40
C TYR A 133 2.07 -10.41 11.79
N ILE A 134 2.44 -11.67 12.01
CA ILE A 134 3.25 -12.10 13.16
C ILE A 134 4.49 -12.74 12.57
N THR A 135 5.63 -12.09 12.73
CA THR A 135 6.88 -12.53 12.10
C THR A 135 7.94 -12.79 13.16
N GLY A 136 8.51 -13.97 13.12
CA GLY A 136 9.72 -14.34 13.85
C GLY A 136 10.89 -14.48 12.87
N MET A 137 12.00 -13.85 13.15
CA MET A 137 13.25 -14.00 12.39
C MET A 137 14.37 -14.36 13.35
N ALA A 138 15.22 -15.30 12.96
CA ALA A 138 16.43 -15.67 13.68
C ALA A 138 17.59 -15.78 12.71
N GLY A 139 18.70 -15.14 13.03
CA GLY A 139 19.93 -15.17 12.28
C GLY A 139 21.08 -15.67 13.12
N TYR A 140 21.93 -16.48 12.53
CA TYR A 140 23.16 -16.95 13.13
C TYR A 140 24.32 -16.73 12.17
N ASN A 141 25.40 -16.18 12.71
CA ASN A 141 26.62 -15.87 12.00
C ASN A 141 27.81 -16.46 12.75
N TYR A 142 28.59 -17.29 12.08
CA TYR A 142 29.84 -17.79 12.62
C TYR A 142 31.03 -17.18 11.88
N ASN A 143 31.80 -16.38 12.59
CA ASN A 143 33.04 -15.75 12.10
C ASN A 143 32.91 -14.99 10.78
N ASN A 144 31.73 -14.46 10.48
CA ASN A 144 31.37 -13.87 9.19
C ASN A 144 31.60 -14.78 7.97
N THR A 145 31.72 -16.07 8.19
CA THR A 145 31.99 -17.09 7.16
C THR A 145 30.74 -17.92 6.86
N TYR A 146 30.05 -18.38 7.91
CA TYR A 146 28.83 -19.17 7.78
C TYR A 146 27.66 -18.38 8.33
N LEU A 147 26.61 -18.21 7.52
CA LEU A 147 25.40 -17.49 7.91
C LEU A 147 24.19 -18.40 7.70
N LEU A 148 23.28 -18.36 8.65
CA LEU A 148 22.00 -19.05 8.61
C LEU A 148 20.91 -18.09 9.04
N ASP A 149 19.85 -17.95 8.24
CA ASP A 149 18.68 -17.16 8.58
C ASP A 149 17.43 -18.02 8.48
N VAL A 150 16.55 -17.89 9.47
CA VAL A 150 15.25 -18.55 9.51
C VAL A 150 14.19 -17.47 9.71
N VAL A 151 13.14 -17.53 8.92
CA VAL A 151 11.99 -16.63 9.01
C VAL A 151 10.72 -17.47 9.10
N PHE A 152 9.87 -17.11 10.03
CA PHE A 152 8.52 -17.64 10.13
C PHE A 152 7.55 -16.45 10.12
N ASN A 153 6.67 -16.40 9.13
CA ASN A 153 5.65 -15.37 9.04
C ASN A 153 4.26 -16.00 9.04
N GLN A 154 3.45 -15.59 10.01
CA GLN A 154 2.02 -15.87 10.06
C GLN A 154 1.28 -14.64 9.52
N TYR A 155 0.63 -14.81 8.39
CA TYR A 155 -0.13 -13.76 7.72
C TYR A 155 -1.61 -13.98 7.85
N GLY A 156 -2.36 -12.94 8.21
CA GLY A 156 -3.81 -12.94 8.28
C GLY A 156 -4.42 -11.84 7.42
N THR A 157 -5.52 -12.15 6.73
CA THR A 157 -6.25 -11.19 5.90
C THR A 157 -7.75 -11.34 6.06
N SER A 158 -8.46 -10.20 6.05
CA SER A 158 -9.93 -10.18 6.12
C SER A 158 -10.62 -10.56 4.80
N VAL A 159 -9.85 -10.68 3.70
CA VAL A 159 -10.39 -11.06 2.38
C VAL A 159 -10.81 -12.52 2.32
N LEU A 160 -10.09 -13.37 3.05
CA LEU A 160 -10.33 -14.81 3.05
C LEU A 160 -11.48 -15.19 4.00
N PRO A 161 -12.23 -16.25 3.70
CA PRO A 161 -13.33 -16.72 4.52
C PRO A 161 -12.86 -17.18 5.91
N GLU A 162 -13.80 -17.28 6.82
CA GLU A 162 -13.57 -17.78 8.18
C GLU A 162 -12.98 -19.20 8.13
N GLY A 163 -11.89 -19.43 8.85
CA GLY A 163 -11.12 -20.67 8.81
C GLY A 163 -9.87 -20.62 7.93
N ASP A 164 -9.85 -19.82 6.88
CA ASP A 164 -8.72 -19.68 5.96
C ASP A 164 -7.96 -18.36 6.08
N LYS A 165 -8.37 -17.49 7.00
CA LYS A 165 -7.83 -16.14 7.20
C LYS A 165 -6.33 -16.10 7.48
N PHE A 166 -5.79 -17.15 8.09
CA PHE A 166 -4.39 -17.20 8.52
C PHE A 166 -3.60 -18.25 7.75
N ARG A 167 -2.44 -17.86 7.26
CA ARG A 167 -1.51 -18.74 6.54
C ARG A 167 -0.08 -18.50 7.00
N SER A 168 0.70 -19.59 7.02
CA SER A 168 2.10 -19.58 7.45
C SER A 168 3.05 -19.63 6.25
N TYR A 169 4.07 -18.78 6.30
CA TYR A 169 5.07 -18.62 5.26
C TYR A 169 6.47 -18.74 5.87
N PRO A 170 6.96 -19.97 6.10
CA PRO A 170 8.31 -20.20 6.56
C PRO A 170 9.31 -20.00 5.42
N ALA A 171 10.51 -19.51 5.78
CA ALA A 171 11.65 -19.43 4.89
C ALA A 171 12.95 -19.70 5.64
N VAL A 172 13.93 -20.27 4.95
CA VAL A 172 15.27 -20.52 5.47
C VAL A 172 16.28 -20.12 4.41
N SER A 173 17.40 -19.52 4.83
CA SER A 173 18.52 -19.25 3.96
C SER A 173 19.84 -19.58 4.65
N ALA A 174 20.80 -20.10 3.87
CA ALA A 174 22.16 -20.32 4.31
C ALA A 174 23.12 -19.64 3.34
N ALA A 175 24.22 -19.12 3.87
CA ALA A 175 25.27 -18.54 3.06
C ALA A 175 26.65 -18.91 3.57
N TRP A 176 27.57 -19.08 2.63
CA TRP A 176 28.97 -19.34 2.88
C TRP A 176 29.83 -18.28 2.20
N VAL A 177 30.59 -17.54 2.98
CA VAL A 177 31.53 -16.53 2.50
C VAL A 177 32.90 -17.19 2.31
N LEU A 178 33.12 -17.73 1.12
CA LEU A 178 34.36 -18.46 0.80
C LEU A 178 35.59 -17.57 0.91
N SER A 179 35.48 -16.30 0.57
CA SER A 179 36.60 -15.34 0.68
C SER A 179 37.14 -15.20 2.10
N ASN A 180 36.35 -15.56 3.13
CA ASN A 180 36.79 -15.51 4.53
C ASN A 180 37.55 -16.79 4.96
N GLU A 181 37.55 -17.83 4.12
CA GLU A 181 38.26 -19.06 4.39
C GLU A 181 39.77 -18.93 4.23
N SER A 182 40.51 -19.68 5.02
CA SER A 182 41.98 -19.62 5.05
C SER A 182 42.62 -19.96 3.70
N PHE A 183 42.03 -20.87 2.94
CA PHE A 183 42.51 -21.27 1.62
C PHE A 183 42.31 -20.20 0.54
N MET A 184 41.31 -19.30 0.71
CA MET A 184 41.01 -18.23 -0.21
C MET A 184 41.84 -16.97 0.06
N LYS A 185 42.37 -16.79 1.26
CA LYS A 185 43.17 -15.60 1.64
C LYS A 185 44.41 -15.37 0.77
N LYS A 186 44.90 -16.40 0.09
CA LYS A 186 46.03 -16.31 -0.84
C LYS A 186 45.63 -15.77 -2.23
N MET A 187 44.35 -15.74 -2.56
CA MET A 187 43.80 -15.28 -3.83
C MET A 187 43.49 -13.81 -3.79
N THR A 188 44.48 -12.97 -4.07
CA THR A 188 44.35 -11.50 -3.99
C THR A 188 43.45 -10.89 -5.07
N ALA A 189 43.13 -11.64 -6.13
CA ALA A 189 42.24 -11.20 -7.20
C ALA A 189 40.75 -11.24 -6.84
N VAL A 190 40.37 -11.92 -5.74
CA VAL A 190 38.97 -12.08 -5.34
C VAL A 190 38.74 -11.42 -3.99
N ASN A 191 38.09 -10.26 -3.98
CA ASN A 191 37.78 -9.52 -2.76
C ASN A 191 36.61 -10.12 -1.98
N LEU A 192 35.56 -10.62 -2.67
CA LEU A 192 34.40 -11.24 -2.04
C LEU A 192 33.87 -12.38 -2.93
N LEU A 193 33.78 -13.56 -2.36
CA LEU A 193 33.09 -14.71 -2.94
C LEU A 193 32.14 -15.27 -1.90
N LYS A 194 30.82 -15.22 -2.19
CA LYS A 194 29.76 -15.71 -1.30
C LYS A 194 28.81 -16.59 -2.10
N ILE A 195 28.53 -17.77 -1.60
CA ILE A 195 27.46 -18.64 -2.10
C ILE A 195 26.28 -18.52 -1.14
N ARG A 196 25.06 -18.42 -1.67
CA ARG A 196 23.82 -18.38 -0.90
C ARG A 196 22.78 -19.32 -1.51
N ALA A 197 22.08 -20.03 -0.65
CA ALA A 197 20.90 -20.81 -0.99
C ALA A 197 19.75 -20.40 -0.08
N SER A 198 18.53 -20.37 -0.61
CA SER A 198 17.34 -20.07 0.17
C SER A 198 16.15 -20.86 -0.35
N TYR A 199 15.27 -21.23 0.58
CA TYR A 199 13.99 -21.87 0.29
C TYR A 199 12.92 -21.26 1.16
N GLY A 200 11.71 -21.03 0.61
CA GLY A 200 10.63 -20.47 1.38
C GLY A 200 9.28 -20.56 0.65
N ARG A 201 8.24 -20.29 1.40
CA ARG A 201 6.88 -20.11 0.89
C ARG A 201 6.55 -18.63 0.79
N ALA A 202 5.88 -18.25 -0.29
CA ALA A 202 5.31 -16.91 -0.48
C ALA A 202 3.82 -17.03 -0.75
N GLY A 203 3.06 -16.01 -0.35
CA GLY A 203 1.62 -15.88 -0.61
C GLY A 203 1.30 -14.54 -1.23
N TRP A 204 0.16 -14.47 -1.90
CA TRP A 204 -0.37 -13.28 -2.52
C TRP A 204 -1.87 -13.18 -2.21
N ASP A 205 -2.35 -12.00 -1.78
CA ASP A 205 -3.73 -11.79 -1.35
C ASP A 205 -4.43 -10.62 -2.06
N GLN A 206 -3.83 -10.06 -3.11
CA GLN A 206 -4.46 -9.00 -3.90
C GLN A 206 -5.57 -9.57 -4.79
N ILE A 207 -6.58 -10.13 -4.14
CA ILE A 207 -7.81 -10.59 -4.77
C ILE A 207 -8.88 -9.52 -4.56
N PRO A 208 -9.75 -9.23 -5.56
CA PRO A 208 -10.85 -8.31 -5.36
C PRO A 208 -11.68 -8.71 -4.14
N TYR A 209 -11.92 -7.73 -3.28
CA TYR A 209 -12.74 -7.93 -2.07
C TYR A 209 -14.12 -8.47 -2.45
N GLY A 210 -14.49 -9.56 -1.85
CA GLY A 210 -15.79 -10.18 -2.11
C GLY A 210 -15.78 -11.41 -2.99
N LEU A 211 -14.73 -11.69 -3.79
CA LEU A 211 -14.69 -12.94 -4.58
C LEU A 211 -14.60 -14.21 -3.72
N THR A 212 -14.15 -14.07 -2.48
CA THR A 212 -14.01 -15.19 -1.54
C THR A 212 -15.07 -15.21 -0.44
N GLN A 213 -16.02 -14.26 -0.45
CA GLN A 213 -17.08 -14.18 0.53
C GLN A 213 -18.35 -14.89 0.02
N GLN A 214 -19.05 -15.59 0.91
CA GLN A 214 -20.37 -16.12 0.59
C GLN A 214 -21.38 -14.97 0.60
N TYR A 215 -22.06 -14.76 -0.52
CA TYR A 215 -23.17 -13.83 -0.62
C TYR A 215 -24.48 -14.58 -0.48
N TYR A 216 -25.34 -14.10 0.40
CA TYR A 216 -26.76 -14.45 0.36
C TYR A 216 -27.47 -13.47 -0.57
N ILE A 217 -27.77 -13.89 -1.78
CA ILE A 217 -28.62 -13.10 -2.68
C ILE A 217 -30.07 -13.39 -2.23
N TRP A 218 -30.68 -12.42 -1.56
CA TRP A 218 -32.12 -12.41 -1.38
C TRP A 218 -32.76 -11.99 -2.71
N GLY A 219 -33.02 -12.95 -3.56
CA GLY A 219 -33.81 -12.75 -4.76
C GLY A 219 -35.29 -12.67 -4.40
N GLY A 220 -35.79 -11.47 -4.15
CA GLY A 220 -37.21 -11.22 -4.20
C GLY A 220 -37.64 -11.28 -5.66
N GLN A 221 -38.32 -12.34 -6.07
CA GLN A 221 -39.17 -12.30 -7.24
C GLN A 221 -40.40 -11.48 -6.90
N TYR A 222 -40.64 -10.43 -7.64
CA TYR A 222 -41.89 -9.70 -7.68
C TYR A 222 -42.37 -9.66 -9.13
#